data_b6625a600708ca6b94b6baebbc29671d
#
_entry.id   b6625a600708ca6b94b6baebbc29671d
#
_cell.length_a   1.000
_cell.length_b   1.000
_cell.length_c   1.000
_cell.angle_alpha   90.00
_cell.angle_beta   90.00
_cell.angle_gamma   90.00
#
_symmetry.space_group_name_H-M   'P 1'
#
loop_
_entity.id
_entity.type
_entity.pdbx_description
1 polymer ?
#
loop_
_entity_poly.entity_id
_entity_poly.type
_entity_poly.pdbx_seq_one_letter_code
_entity_poly.pdbx_strand_id
1 'polypeptide(L)'
;NGVTERPKWPMIIFRSPKGWTGPKVVDGKQIEGTFRAHQVPMTMEAPEHLKMLEDWLKSYHPEKLFTEEGRLIPELEELAPTGDRRMGANPHANGGLLLRDLRLPDFRKYGIDVPAPGAVEAQDMIELGGFVRDIFKLNEESRNFRIFGPDETMSNRLGKVFEVTNRDWNGEKLDTDEFLAQDGRVMDSMLSEHM
;
A
#
# COMPACT_ATOMS: atom_id res chain seq x y z
N ASN A 1 9.44 32.43 8.21
CA ASN A 1 8.56 33.49 7.68
C ASN A 1 7.90 34.36 8.79
N GLY A 2 8.19 34.14 10.09
CA GLY A 2 7.69 34.95 11.19
C GLY A 2 6.18 34.83 11.49
N VAL A 3 5.47 33.96 10.81
CA VAL A 3 4.06 33.69 11.07
C VAL A 3 3.94 32.79 12.30
N THR A 4 3.28 33.30 13.33
CA THR A 4 3.10 32.60 14.62
C THR A 4 1.67 32.06 14.80
N GLU A 5 0.78 32.39 13.89
CA GLU A 5 -0.60 31.91 13.92
C GLU A 5 -0.70 30.47 13.42
N ARG A 6 -1.50 29.66 14.10
CA ARG A 6 -1.78 28.31 13.67
C ARG A 6 -2.58 28.33 12.36
N PRO A 7 -2.10 27.72 11.28
CA PRO A 7 -2.82 27.71 10.01
C PRO A 7 -4.16 26.97 10.14
N LYS A 8 -5.18 27.49 9.50
CA LYS A 8 -6.47 26.82 9.33
C LYS A 8 -6.41 26.02 8.03
N TRP A 9 -6.22 24.73 8.14
CA TRP A 9 -6.19 23.85 6.97
C TRP A 9 -7.60 23.61 6.45
N PRO A 10 -7.85 23.74 5.14
CA PRO A 10 -9.14 23.39 4.57
C PRO A 10 -9.33 21.88 4.59
N MET A 11 -10.56 21.43 4.79
CA MET A 11 -10.99 20.06 4.52
C MET A 11 -11.66 20.02 3.16
N ILE A 12 -11.15 19.18 2.28
CA ILE A 12 -11.71 19.02 0.92
C ILE A 12 -12.54 17.73 0.91
N ILE A 13 -13.85 17.87 0.63
CA ILE A 13 -14.74 16.73 0.39
C ILE A 13 -14.81 16.53 -1.12
N PHE A 14 -14.08 15.53 -1.61
CA PHE A 14 -14.04 15.21 -3.04
C PHE A 14 -15.07 14.13 -3.37
N ARG A 15 -16.01 14.45 -4.28
CA ARG A 15 -17.05 13.51 -4.71
C ARG A 15 -16.98 13.34 -6.23
N SER A 16 -16.77 12.13 -6.67
CA SER A 16 -16.70 11.77 -8.10
C SER A 16 -17.37 10.42 -8.34
N PRO A 17 -17.86 10.15 -9.56
CA PRO A 17 -18.28 8.80 -9.91
C PRO A 17 -17.07 7.86 -9.93
N LYS A 18 -17.28 6.59 -9.62
CA LYS A 18 -16.24 5.56 -9.75
C LYS A 18 -15.75 5.51 -11.20
N GLY A 19 -14.43 5.51 -11.40
CA GLY A 19 -13.82 5.54 -12.74
C GLY A 19 -13.85 6.92 -13.42
N TRP A 20 -14.08 7.99 -12.66
CA TRP A 20 -14.00 9.35 -13.17
C TRP A 20 -12.66 9.61 -13.89
N THR A 21 -12.71 10.35 -14.99
CA THR A 21 -11.63 10.60 -15.94
C THR A 21 -11.25 9.41 -16.86
N GLY A 22 -11.70 8.21 -16.57
CA GLY A 22 -11.50 7.05 -17.43
C GLY A 22 -12.51 6.98 -18.57
N PRO A 23 -12.42 5.94 -19.42
CA PRO A 23 -13.38 5.71 -20.49
C PRO A 23 -14.79 5.49 -19.91
N LYS A 24 -15.77 6.20 -20.46
CA LYS A 24 -17.16 6.09 -20.00
C LYS A 24 -17.84 4.79 -20.45
N VAL A 25 -17.45 4.31 -21.61
CA VAL A 25 -18.00 3.10 -22.25
C VAL A 25 -16.87 2.30 -22.86
N VAL A 26 -16.86 0.99 -22.65
CA VAL A 26 -15.96 0.02 -23.29
C VAL A 26 -16.82 -1.15 -23.78
N ASP A 27 -16.65 -1.57 -25.03
CA ASP A 27 -17.41 -2.65 -25.68
C ASP A 27 -18.94 -2.48 -25.53
N GLY A 28 -19.43 -1.25 -25.68
CA GLY A 28 -20.84 -0.93 -25.54
C GLY A 28 -21.40 -0.99 -24.10
N LYS A 29 -20.54 -1.22 -23.09
CA LYS A 29 -20.93 -1.29 -21.69
C LYS A 29 -20.52 -0.02 -20.94
N GLN A 30 -21.42 0.52 -20.14
CA GLN A 30 -21.10 1.63 -19.25
C GLN A 30 -20.06 1.22 -18.22
N ILE A 31 -19.01 2.03 -18.07
CA ILE A 31 -17.91 1.85 -17.10
C ILE A 31 -18.04 2.85 -15.97
N GLU A 32 -17.97 4.15 -16.28
CA GLU A 32 -18.04 5.23 -15.27
C GLU A 32 -19.30 5.07 -14.41
N GLY A 33 -19.13 5.17 -13.10
CA GLY A 33 -20.20 5.05 -12.12
C GLY A 33 -20.68 3.62 -11.85
N THR A 34 -20.05 2.61 -12.43
CA THR A 34 -20.43 1.20 -12.25
C THR A 34 -19.30 0.37 -11.63
N PHE A 35 -19.62 -0.86 -11.22
CA PHE A 35 -18.65 -1.83 -10.71
C PHE A 35 -17.54 -2.15 -11.73
N ARG A 36 -17.78 -1.95 -13.03
CA ARG A 36 -16.82 -2.23 -14.10
C ARG A 36 -15.59 -1.32 -14.06
N ALA A 37 -15.72 -0.15 -13.40
CA ALA A 37 -14.59 0.74 -13.18
C ALA A 37 -13.69 0.33 -12.00
N HIS A 38 -13.93 -0.83 -11.39
CA HIS A 38 -13.11 -1.31 -10.25
C HIS A 38 -11.70 -1.72 -10.69
N GLN A 39 -11.57 -2.21 -11.91
CA GLN A 39 -10.29 -2.54 -12.53
C GLN A 39 -10.15 -1.76 -13.84
N VAL A 40 -8.99 -1.84 -14.49
CA VAL A 40 -8.81 -1.31 -15.85
C VAL A 40 -9.76 -2.09 -16.78
N PRO A 41 -10.75 -1.43 -17.39
CA PRO A 41 -11.83 -2.13 -18.09
C PRO A 41 -11.47 -2.51 -19.54
N MET A 42 -10.20 -2.71 -19.83
CA MET A 42 -9.65 -2.98 -21.15
C MET A 42 -8.68 -4.15 -21.11
N THR A 43 -8.58 -4.89 -22.20
CA THR A 43 -7.56 -5.93 -22.39
C THR A 43 -6.55 -5.46 -23.43
N MET A 44 -5.28 -5.83 -23.30
CA MET A 44 -4.25 -5.47 -24.29
C MET A 44 -4.23 -6.42 -25.50
N GLU A 45 -5.12 -7.38 -25.55
CA GLU A 45 -5.27 -8.33 -26.65
C GLU A 45 -5.99 -7.73 -27.86
N ALA A 46 -6.83 -6.70 -27.62
CA ALA A 46 -7.58 -6.00 -28.65
C ALA A 46 -6.89 -4.68 -29.02
N PRO A 47 -6.52 -4.46 -30.30
CA PRO A 47 -5.84 -3.23 -30.74
C PRO A 47 -6.64 -1.95 -30.43
N GLU A 48 -7.95 -2.00 -30.51
CA GLU A 48 -8.86 -0.90 -30.18
C GLU A 48 -8.81 -0.55 -28.70
N HIS A 49 -8.61 -1.53 -27.81
CA HIS A 49 -8.42 -1.29 -26.39
C HIS A 49 -7.07 -0.61 -26.10
N LEU A 50 -6.01 -1.02 -26.78
CA LEU A 50 -4.72 -0.36 -26.69
C LEU A 50 -4.82 1.11 -27.09
N LYS A 51 -5.52 1.40 -28.20
CA LYS A 51 -5.76 2.77 -28.65
C LYS A 51 -6.56 3.58 -27.64
N MET A 52 -7.60 2.98 -27.05
CA MET A 52 -8.42 3.62 -26.04
C MET A 52 -7.61 3.93 -24.77
N LEU A 53 -6.75 3.02 -24.32
CA LEU A 53 -5.83 3.22 -23.21
C LEU A 53 -4.85 4.35 -23.49
N GLU A 54 -4.26 4.38 -24.68
CA GLU A 54 -3.35 5.43 -25.10
C GLU A 54 -4.04 6.80 -25.08
N ASP A 55 -5.25 6.90 -25.63
CA ASP A 55 -6.02 8.13 -25.64
C ASP A 55 -6.40 8.59 -24.23
N TRP A 56 -6.75 7.64 -23.35
CA TRP A 56 -7.03 7.94 -21.96
C TRP A 56 -5.79 8.50 -21.27
N LEU A 57 -4.64 7.83 -21.35
CA LEU A 57 -3.39 8.29 -20.74
C LEU A 57 -2.96 9.66 -21.29
N LYS A 58 -3.07 9.88 -22.61
CA LYS A 58 -2.78 11.16 -23.25
C LYS A 58 -3.72 12.28 -22.83
N SER A 59 -4.94 11.97 -22.40
CA SER A 59 -5.90 12.97 -21.94
C SER A 59 -5.44 13.68 -20.66
N TYR A 60 -4.51 13.12 -19.92
CA TYR A 60 -3.88 13.76 -18.75
C TYR A 60 -2.76 14.74 -19.09
N HIS A 61 -2.40 14.85 -20.35
CA HIS A 61 -1.34 15.74 -20.82
C HIS A 61 0.00 15.57 -20.10
N PRO A 62 0.57 14.34 -20.06
CA PRO A 62 1.82 14.09 -19.35
C PRO A 62 2.97 14.96 -19.87
N GLU A 63 2.95 15.38 -21.13
CA GLU A 63 3.91 16.29 -21.73
C GLU A 63 3.95 17.69 -21.08
N LYS A 64 2.93 18.06 -20.31
CA LYS A 64 2.88 19.31 -19.53
C LYS A 64 3.44 19.15 -18.12
N LEU A 65 3.69 17.92 -17.69
CA LEU A 65 4.10 17.58 -16.33
C LEU A 65 5.52 17.01 -16.28
N PHE A 66 5.95 16.40 -17.38
CA PHE A 66 7.22 15.70 -17.48
C PHE A 66 8.05 16.14 -18.69
N THR A 67 9.35 16.13 -18.55
CA THR A 67 10.30 16.32 -19.65
C THR A 67 10.34 15.08 -20.56
N GLU A 68 11.03 15.17 -21.69
CA GLU A 68 11.23 14.02 -22.60
C GLU A 68 11.97 12.85 -21.93
N GLU A 69 12.82 13.15 -20.93
CA GLU A 69 13.53 12.15 -20.12
C GLU A 69 12.67 11.59 -18.96
N GLY A 70 11.40 11.97 -18.85
CA GLY A 70 10.46 11.48 -17.83
C GLY A 70 10.66 12.09 -16.43
N ARG A 71 11.35 13.20 -16.30
CA ARG A 71 11.47 13.96 -15.04
C ARG A 71 10.34 14.98 -14.94
N LEU A 72 9.98 15.36 -13.72
CA LEU A 72 9.10 16.50 -13.52
C LEU A 72 9.68 17.76 -14.19
N ILE A 73 8.81 18.59 -14.76
CA ILE A 73 9.25 19.91 -15.24
C ILE A 73 9.74 20.74 -14.05
N PRO A 74 10.70 21.67 -14.24
CA PRO A 74 11.30 22.46 -13.17
C PRO A 74 10.30 23.20 -12.30
N GLU A 75 9.23 23.75 -12.90
CA GLU A 75 8.20 24.50 -12.21
C GLU A 75 7.42 23.65 -11.19
N LEU A 76 7.28 22.35 -11.44
CA LEU A 76 6.66 21.41 -10.50
C LEU A 76 7.68 20.89 -9.49
N GLU A 77 8.92 20.68 -9.91
CA GLU A 77 9.98 20.22 -9.01
C GLU A 77 10.27 21.26 -7.91
N GLU A 78 10.21 22.55 -8.22
CA GLU A 78 10.37 23.66 -7.27
C GLU A 78 9.30 23.67 -6.16
N LEU A 79 8.11 23.09 -6.41
CA LEU A 79 7.05 22.98 -5.40
C LEU A 79 7.37 21.92 -4.34
N ALA A 80 8.24 20.98 -4.65
CA ALA A 80 8.61 19.92 -3.72
C ALA A 80 9.48 20.48 -2.58
N PRO A 81 9.18 20.13 -1.33
CA PRO A 81 10.01 20.55 -0.22
C PRO A 81 11.39 19.91 -0.32
N THR A 82 12.43 20.66 0.10
CA THR A 82 13.83 20.22 0.08
C THR A 82 14.39 20.08 1.51
N GLY A 83 15.48 19.33 1.66
CA GLY A 83 16.16 19.13 2.94
C GLY A 83 15.21 18.60 4.03
N ASP A 84 15.33 19.13 5.22
CA ASP A 84 14.55 18.74 6.41
C ASP A 84 13.05 19.08 6.31
N ARG A 85 12.66 19.81 5.30
CA ARG A 85 11.24 20.09 5.04
C ARG A 85 10.50 18.94 4.35
N ARG A 86 11.23 17.99 3.77
CA ARG A 86 10.61 16.77 3.23
C ARG A 86 10.06 15.92 4.36
N MET A 87 8.88 15.36 4.17
CA MET A 87 8.25 14.50 5.17
C MET A 87 9.17 13.35 5.60
N GLY A 88 9.81 12.67 4.66
CA GLY A 88 10.72 11.56 4.94
C GLY A 88 12.07 11.98 5.57
N ALA A 89 12.44 13.27 5.53
CA ALA A 89 13.67 13.78 6.16
C ALA A 89 13.42 14.45 7.51
N ASN A 90 12.16 14.74 7.86
CA ASN A 90 11.82 15.36 9.13
C ASN A 90 12.02 14.35 10.27
N PRO A 91 12.85 14.65 11.29
CA PRO A 91 13.12 13.74 12.40
C PRO A 91 11.87 13.27 13.15
N HIS A 92 10.82 14.10 13.18
CA HIS A 92 9.56 13.77 13.86
C HIS A 92 8.62 12.92 13.00
N ALA A 93 8.80 12.88 11.69
CA ALA A 93 7.91 12.17 10.77
C ALA A 93 8.47 10.81 10.30
N ASN A 94 9.79 10.74 10.06
CA ASN A 94 10.44 9.52 9.54
C ASN A 94 11.03 8.63 10.64
N GLY A 95 10.80 8.93 11.91
CA GLY A 95 11.43 8.23 13.01
C GLY A 95 12.93 8.49 13.16
N GLY A 96 13.47 9.58 12.60
CA GLY A 96 14.88 9.87 12.50
C GLY A 96 15.69 9.63 13.77
N LEU A 97 15.26 10.16 14.92
CA LEU A 97 15.89 9.93 16.23
C LEU A 97 15.55 8.57 16.84
N LEU A 98 14.46 7.95 16.40
CA LEU A 98 13.94 6.67 16.90
C LEU A 98 14.24 5.52 15.94
N LEU A 99 14.84 5.82 14.78
CA LEU A 99 15.18 4.80 13.80
C LEU A 99 16.14 3.78 14.41
N ARG A 100 15.78 2.52 14.28
CA ARG A 100 16.59 1.37 14.65
C ARG A 100 16.64 0.40 13.50
N ASP A 101 17.80 -0.17 13.25
CA ASP A 101 17.98 -1.17 12.20
C ASP A 101 17.06 -2.37 12.46
N LEU A 102 16.40 -2.80 11.41
CA LEU A 102 15.55 -3.99 11.44
C LEU A 102 16.43 -5.25 11.33
N ARG A 103 16.30 -6.15 12.28
CA ARG A 103 16.92 -7.48 12.20
C ARG A 103 16.09 -8.37 11.29
N LEU A 104 16.70 -8.87 10.23
CA LEU A 104 16.04 -9.74 9.26
C LEU A 104 16.54 -11.18 9.40
N PRO A 105 15.68 -12.19 9.25
CA PRO A 105 16.12 -13.56 9.13
C PRO A 105 16.78 -13.79 7.75
N ASP A 106 17.58 -14.85 7.63
CA ASP A 106 18.09 -15.26 6.32
C ASP A 106 16.95 -15.77 5.44
N PHE A 107 16.61 -15.02 4.41
CA PHE A 107 15.49 -15.29 3.51
C PHE A 107 15.65 -16.65 2.77
N ARG A 108 16.89 -17.15 2.61
CA ARG A 108 17.15 -18.44 1.95
C ARG A 108 16.51 -19.62 2.68
N LYS A 109 16.25 -19.48 3.98
CA LYS A 109 15.59 -20.52 4.81
C LYS A 109 14.11 -20.70 4.50
N TYR A 110 13.52 -19.78 3.74
CA TYR A 110 12.11 -19.82 3.34
C TYR A 110 11.96 -20.21 1.85
N GLY A 111 13.07 -20.54 1.19
CA GLY A 111 13.04 -21.10 -0.15
C GLY A 111 12.43 -22.50 -0.16
N ILE A 112 11.65 -22.80 -1.18
CA ILE A 112 11.07 -24.11 -1.41
C ILE A 112 11.98 -24.85 -2.38
N ASP A 113 12.34 -26.08 -2.05
CA ASP A 113 13.08 -26.96 -2.95
C ASP A 113 12.14 -27.49 -4.05
N VAL A 114 12.43 -27.14 -5.30
CA VAL A 114 11.67 -27.56 -6.48
C VAL A 114 12.56 -28.46 -7.35
N PRO A 115 12.53 -29.77 -7.12
CA PRO A 115 13.45 -30.70 -7.81
C PRO A 115 13.21 -30.84 -9.31
N ALA A 116 12.01 -30.53 -9.78
CA ALA A 116 11.66 -30.53 -11.21
C ALA A 116 10.45 -29.60 -11.47
N PRO A 117 10.28 -29.09 -12.71
CA PRO A 117 9.09 -28.32 -13.06
C PRO A 117 7.79 -29.06 -12.77
N GLY A 118 6.87 -28.40 -12.04
CA GLY A 118 5.58 -28.96 -11.66
C GLY A 118 5.60 -30.02 -10.55
N ALA A 119 6.76 -30.29 -9.92
CA ALA A 119 6.88 -31.27 -8.85
C ALA A 119 6.35 -30.80 -7.50
N VAL A 120 6.22 -29.49 -7.30
CA VAL A 120 5.79 -28.89 -6.05
C VAL A 120 4.76 -27.81 -6.32
N GLU A 121 3.65 -27.86 -5.57
CA GLU A 121 2.70 -26.76 -5.46
C GLU A 121 2.96 -26.00 -4.17
N ALA A 122 3.14 -24.69 -4.25
CA ALA A 122 3.38 -23.84 -3.10
C ALA A 122 2.76 -22.48 -3.28
N GLN A 123 2.59 -21.76 -2.18
CA GLN A 123 2.07 -20.40 -2.16
C GLN A 123 3.12 -19.48 -1.53
N ASP A 124 3.58 -18.52 -2.29
CA ASP A 124 4.59 -17.53 -1.88
C ASP A 124 4.19 -16.77 -0.60
N MET A 125 2.94 -16.38 -0.48
CA MET A 125 2.42 -15.65 0.69
C MET A 125 2.45 -16.50 1.99
N ILE A 126 2.34 -17.81 1.91
CA ILE A 126 2.50 -18.69 3.09
C ILE A 126 3.95 -18.66 3.59
N GLU A 127 4.90 -18.71 2.67
CA GLU A 127 6.33 -18.65 3.01
C GLU A 127 6.72 -17.25 3.49
N LEU A 128 6.19 -16.21 2.84
CA LEU A 128 6.33 -14.83 3.29
C LEU A 128 5.77 -14.66 4.72
N GLY A 129 4.62 -15.27 5.03
CA GLY A 129 4.05 -15.26 6.38
C GLY A 129 5.02 -15.81 7.44
N GLY A 130 5.77 -16.86 7.12
CA GLY A 130 6.82 -17.39 7.97
C GLY A 130 8.00 -16.44 8.15
N PHE A 131 8.45 -15.82 7.07
CA PHE A 131 9.51 -14.82 7.10
C PHE A 131 9.11 -13.60 7.94
N VAL A 132 7.92 -13.06 7.74
CA VAL A 132 7.39 -11.91 8.49
C VAL A 132 7.21 -12.25 9.96
N ARG A 133 6.71 -13.44 10.31
CA ARG A 133 6.66 -13.91 11.68
C ARG A 133 8.04 -13.86 12.36
N ASP A 134 9.06 -14.30 11.67
CA ASP A 134 10.41 -14.34 12.24
C ASP A 134 11.06 -12.95 12.32
N ILE A 135 10.67 -12.01 11.45
CA ILE A 135 10.99 -10.58 11.67
C ILE A 135 10.38 -10.09 12.98
N PHE A 136 9.12 -10.40 13.26
CA PHE A 136 8.50 -10.04 14.53
C PHE A 136 9.26 -10.60 15.73
N LYS A 137 9.69 -11.87 15.67
CA LYS A 137 10.49 -12.51 16.73
C LYS A 137 11.82 -11.82 16.95
N LEU A 138 12.58 -11.57 15.87
CA LEU A 138 13.89 -10.94 15.95
C LEU A 138 13.84 -9.51 16.50
N ASN A 139 12.73 -8.83 16.32
CA ASN A 139 12.52 -7.44 16.74
C ASN A 139 11.52 -7.30 17.90
N GLU A 140 11.36 -8.35 18.71
CA GLU A 140 10.44 -8.35 19.83
C GLU A 140 10.80 -7.28 20.88
N GLU A 141 12.06 -7.18 21.22
CA GLU A 141 12.55 -6.23 22.22
C GLU A 141 12.47 -4.77 21.72
N SER A 142 12.85 -4.53 20.45
CA SER A 142 12.86 -3.19 19.86
C SER A 142 11.47 -2.71 19.46
N ARG A 143 10.54 -3.63 19.18
CA ARG A 143 9.16 -3.38 18.71
C ARG A 143 9.07 -2.39 17.54
N ASN A 144 10.08 -2.36 16.68
CA ASN A 144 10.24 -1.42 15.56
C ASN A 144 9.69 -1.94 14.24
N PHE A 145 8.91 -3.02 14.27
CA PHE A 145 8.26 -3.59 13.10
C PHE A 145 6.77 -3.81 13.35
N ARG A 146 5.95 -3.37 12.42
CA ARG A 146 4.50 -3.55 12.39
C ARG A 146 4.06 -3.83 10.95
N ILE A 147 2.95 -4.51 10.79
CA ILE A 147 2.27 -4.61 9.50
C ILE A 147 0.91 -3.91 9.58
N PHE A 148 0.48 -3.39 8.46
CA PHE A 148 -0.81 -2.70 8.31
C PHE A 148 -1.60 -3.40 7.21
N GLY A 149 -2.88 -3.56 7.41
CA GLY A 149 -3.78 -4.21 6.46
C GLY A 149 -5.25 -3.82 6.69
N PRO A 150 -6.10 -3.92 5.66
CA PRO A 150 -7.53 -3.64 5.76
C PRO A 150 -8.34 -4.90 6.15
N ASP A 151 -8.00 -5.53 7.28
CA ASP A 151 -8.60 -6.78 7.76
C ASP A 151 -8.40 -8.00 6.82
N GLU A 152 -7.27 -8.06 6.16
CA GLU A 152 -6.98 -9.11 5.18
C GLU A 152 -5.72 -9.95 5.50
N THR A 153 -5.18 -9.87 6.72
CA THR A 153 -3.98 -10.61 7.10
C THR A 153 -4.15 -12.12 6.89
N MET A 154 -5.30 -12.68 7.31
CA MET A 154 -5.57 -14.11 7.16
C MET A 154 -5.86 -14.50 5.70
N SER A 155 -6.69 -13.73 4.99
CA SER A 155 -7.04 -14.00 3.59
C SER A 155 -5.83 -13.92 2.67
N ASN A 156 -4.86 -13.07 3.00
CA ASN A 156 -3.57 -12.96 2.30
C ASN A 156 -2.52 -13.99 2.78
N ARG A 157 -2.90 -15.03 3.49
CA ARG A 157 -2.02 -16.13 3.92
C ARG A 157 -0.91 -15.73 4.91
N LEU A 158 -0.98 -14.56 5.52
CA LEU A 158 0.00 -14.08 6.50
C LEU A 158 -0.28 -14.55 7.93
N GLY A 159 -1.24 -15.44 8.14
CA GLY A 159 -1.70 -15.90 9.46
C GLY A 159 -0.61 -16.43 10.40
N LYS A 160 0.55 -16.87 9.88
CA LYS A 160 1.70 -17.29 10.70
C LYS A 160 2.19 -16.17 11.65
N VAL A 161 1.92 -14.91 11.37
CA VAL A 161 2.31 -13.78 12.24
C VAL A 161 1.60 -13.87 13.60
N PHE A 162 0.41 -14.43 13.66
CA PHE A 162 -0.37 -14.59 14.88
C PHE A 162 0.18 -15.68 15.83
N GLU A 163 1.20 -16.43 15.42
CA GLU A 163 1.96 -17.29 16.32
C GLU A 163 2.80 -16.50 17.35
N VAL A 164 3.07 -15.20 17.06
CA VAL A 164 4.02 -14.39 17.83
C VAL A 164 3.51 -13.00 18.21
N THR A 165 2.42 -12.53 17.60
CA THR A 165 1.80 -11.24 17.91
C THR A 165 0.30 -11.32 17.66
N ASN A 166 -0.40 -10.22 17.94
CA ASN A 166 -1.83 -10.11 17.72
C ASN A 166 -2.14 -8.84 16.89
N ARG A 167 -3.41 -8.67 16.53
CA ARG A 167 -3.93 -7.39 16.07
C ARG A 167 -3.90 -6.39 17.23
N ASP A 168 -3.50 -5.17 16.95
CA ASP A 168 -3.65 -4.06 17.89
C ASP A 168 -5.13 -3.74 18.06
N TRP A 169 -5.63 -3.88 19.28
CA TRP A 169 -7.03 -3.70 19.57
C TRP A 169 -7.25 -3.09 20.95
N ASN A 170 -7.85 -1.90 20.97
CA ASN A 170 -8.14 -1.14 22.18
C ASN A 170 -9.63 -1.10 22.57
N GLY A 171 -10.48 -1.74 21.77
CA GLY A 171 -11.92 -1.86 22.02
C GLY A 171 -12.28 -3.02 22.96
N GLU A 172 -13.57 -3.20 23.13
CA GLU A 172 -14.12 -4.37 23.83
C GLU A 172 -13.75 -5.65 23.08
N LYS A 173 -13.46 -6.71 23.81
CA LYS A 173 -13.22 -8.05 23.28
C LYS A 173 -14.40 -8.94 23.63
N LEU A 174 -14.87 -9.69 22.64
CA LEU A 174 -15.88 -10.71 22.83
C LEU A 174 -15.21 -12.09 23.00
N ASP A 175 -15.93 -13.03 23.57
CA ASP A 175 -15.44 -14.41 23.77
C ASP A 175 -15.17 -15.14 22.44
N THR A 176 -15.71 -14.63 21.34
CA THR A 176 -15.52 -15.16 19.98
C THR A 176 -14.34 -14.53 19.25
N ASP A 177 -13.72 -13.50 19.80
CA ASP A 177 -12.64 -12.79 19.15
C ASP A 177 -11.31 -13.52 19.32
N GLU A 178 -10.55 -13.57 18.23
CA GLU A 178 -9.25 -14.22 18.18
C GLU A 178 -8.15 -13.23 17.79
N PHE A 179 -6.96 -13.44 18.34
CA PHE A 179 -5.75 -12.69 18.00
C PHE A 179 -5.84 -11.17 18.24
N LEU A 180 -6.52 -10.73 19.29
CA LEU A 180 -6.61 -9.33 19.69
C LEU A 180 -5.78 -9.03 20.95
N ALA A 181 -4.98 -7.96 20.93
CA ALA A 181 -4.24 -7.46 22.09
C ALA A 181 -3.96 -5.97 21.95
N GLN A 182 -3.95 -5.24 23.09
CA GLN A 182 -3.64 -3.80 23.10
C GLN A 182 -2.22 -3.49 22.65
N ASP A 183 -1.32 -4.45 22.72
CA ASP A 183 0.07 -4.33 22.33
C ASP A 183 0.39 -5.09 21.05
N GLY A 184 -0.63 -5.49 20.30
CA GLY A 184 -0.50 -6.15 19.01
C GLY A 184 0.34 -5.34 18.02
N ARG A 185 0.98 -6.03 17.10
CA ARG A 185 1.82 -5.39 16.07
C ARG A 185 1.28 -5.57 14.66
N VAL A 186 0.10 -6.14 14.54
CA VAL A 186 -0.68 -6.18 13.31
C VAL A 186 -1.77 -5.12 13.39
N MET A 187 -1.64 -4.08 12.59
CA MET A 187 -2.58 -2.97 12.49
C MET A 187 -3.63 -3.32 11.42
N ASP A 188 -4.43 -4.32 11.74
CA ASP A 188 -5.47 -4.86 10.85
C ASP A 188 -6.79 -4.16 11.20
N SER A 189 -7.12 -3.12 10.47
CA SER A 189 -8.31 -2.34 10.74
C SER A 189 -9.53 -2.93 10.02
N MET A 190 -10.69 -2.29 10.18
CA MET A 190 -11.87 -2.64 9.38
C MET A 190 -11.53 -2.64 7.89
N LEU A 191 -12.26 -3.41 7.10
CA LEU A 191 -12.14 -3.44 5.64
C LEU A 191 -12.32 -2.03 5.08
N SER A 192 -11.22 -1.31 4.98
CA SER A 192 -11.14 0.09 4.57
C SER A 192 -9.81 0.36 3.89
N GLU A 193 -9.87 1.01 2.76
CA GLU A 193 -8.71 1.44 1.98
C GLU A 193 -8.17 2.83 2.42
N HIS A 194 -8.57 3.30 3.60
CA HIS A 194 -8.25 4.64 4.13
C HIS A 194 -7.15 4.62 5.21
N MET A 195 -6.23 3.68 5.11
CA MET A 195 -5.11 3.58 6.05
C MET A 195 -3.86 4.29 5.55
#